data_0c28784d1f69219452b89a8fbe8a51d3
#
_entry.id   0c28784d1f69219452b89a8fbe8a51d3
#
_cell.length_a   1.000
_cell.length_b   1.000
_cell.length_c   1.000
_cell.angle_alpha   90.00
_cell.angle_beta   90.00
_cell.angle_gamma   90.00
#
_symmetry.space_group_name_H-M   'P 1'
#
loop_
_entity.id
_entity.type
_entity.pdbx_description
1 polymer ?
#
loop_
_entity_poly.entity_id
_entity_poly.type
_entity_poly.pdbx_seq_one_letter_code
_entity_poly.pdbx_strand_id
1 'polypeptide(L)'
;TVFIPGIEKIWKIKVLPNDLEVKSDWSPNYRKSNDDQGLSWDGCISDGSLWLMNNGDIDSLRAIYSTHPNGRFKTAPKELSWRRPAPWSCKQRLYRFDLMSEQFEYIEPFEHHGGGIIAPPVNIPECNICVCWDSINGGIAGIDTSNNSLKISWKIDSLRPTMQPVVFPESKELVINSFENNDDHLVVIDLSSGEILSKVALNSPLANGMFLTPGLKNDIFYCSTRTFARVSWK
;
A
#
# COMPACT_ATOMS: atom_id res chain seq x y z
N THR A 1 9.92 -15.47 -12.93
CA THR A 1 10.52 -15.22 -11.61
C THR A 1 9.49 -14.55 -10.72
N VAL A 2 9.40 -14.98 -9.46
CA VAL A 2 8.56 -14.39 -8.40
C VAL A 2 9.45 -13.95 -7.27
N PHE A 3 9.06 -12.88 -6.58
CA PHE A 3 9.72 -12.41 -5.37
C PHE A 3 8.74 -12.56 -4.20
N ILE A 4 9.20 -13.21 -3.13
CA ILE A 4 8.37 -13.50 -1.96
C ILE A 4 9.01 -12.86 -0.74
N PRO A 5 8.38 -11.85 -0.13
CA PRO A 5 8.82 -11.28 1.14
C PRO A 5 8.74 -12.35 2.24
N GLY A 6 9.87 -12.68 2.83
CA GLY A 6 9.95 -13.56 3.98
C GLY A 6 10.14 -12.78 5.28
N ILE A 7 10.37 -13.50 6.37
CA ILE A 7 10.53 -12.91 7.71
C ILE A 7 11.75 -11.99 7.78
N GLU A 8 12.88 -12.41 7.21
CA GLU A 8 14.15 -11.68 7.28
C GLU A 8 14.60 -11.16 5.93
N LYS A 9 14.30 -11.91 4.88
CA LYS A 9 14.80 -11.67 3.53
C LYS A 9 13.73 -11.87 2.48
N ILE A 10 14.00 -11.36 1.29
CA ILE A 10 13.17 -11.60 0.13
C ILE A 10 13.73 -12.81 -0.63
N TRP A 11 12.84 -13.69 -1.04
CA TRP A 11 13.16 -14.86 -1.83
C TRP A 11 12.91 -14.60 -3.31
N LYS A 12 13.92 -14.85 -4.15
CA LYS A 12 13.78 -14.87 -5.60
C LYS A 12 13.59 -16.31 -6.05
N ILE A 13 12.43 -16.59 -6.66
CA ILE A 13 12.07 -17.94 -7.07
C ILE A 13 11.83 -17.97 -8.57
N LYS A 14 12.52 -18.85 -9.26
CA LYS A 14 12.25 -19.15 -10.66
C LYS A 14 11.18 -20.23 -10.74
N VAL A 15 10.09 -19.92 -11.42
CA VAL A 15 9.03 -20.88 -11.71
C VAL A 15 9.43 -21.68 -12.97
N LEU A 16 9.48 -22.98 -12.82
CA LEU A 16 9.71 -23.95 -13.88
C LEU A 16 8.43 -24.69 -14.20
N PRO A 17 8.31 -25.39 -15.34
CA PRO A 17 7.08 -26.08 -15.71
C PRO A 17 6.53 -27.05 -14.66
N ASN A 18 7.42 -27.73 -13.93
CA ASN A 18 7.07 -28.73 -12.92
C ASN A 18 7.81 -28.58 -11.59
N ASP A 19 8.48 -27.42 -11.36
CA ASP A 19 9.30 -27.22 -10.18
C ASP A 19 9.48 -25.74 -9.83
N LEU A 20 10.01 -25.46 -8.64
CA LEU A 20 10.37 -24.15 -8.15
C LEU A 20 11.87 -24.15 -7.78
N GLU A 21 12.63 -23.25 -8.35
CA GLU A 21 14.04 -23.09 -8.06
C GLU A 21 14.28 -21.81 -7.24
N VAL A 22 14.74 -21.96 -6.01
CA VAL A 22 15.16 -20.83 -5.19
C VAL A 22 16.49 -20.30 -5.69
N LYS A 23 16.55 -19.04 -6.04
CA LYS A 23 17.77 -18.36 -6.48
C LYS A 23 18.49 -17.76 -5.27
N SER A 24 19.74 -18.16 -5.06
CA SER A 24 20.59 -17.64 -3.98
C SER A 24 21.46 -16.44 -4.40
N ASP A 25 21.46 -16.12 -5.69
CA ASP A 25 22.21 -15.01 -6.27
C ASP A 25 21.61 -13.62 -5.99
N TRP A 26 20.38 -13.58 -5.46
CA TRP A 26 19.70 -12.37 -5.05
C TRP A 26 18.70 -12.69 -3.94
N SER A 27 19.00 -12.26 -2.72
CA SER A 27 18.14 -12.51 -1.55
C SER A 27 18.43 -11.50 -0.42
N PRO A 28 18.10 -10.22 -0.61
CA PRO A 28 18.45 -9.17 0.35
C PRO A 28 17.81 -9.40 1.70
N ASN A 29 18.60 -9.25 2.76
CA ASN A 29 18.11 -9.24 4.14
C ASN A 29 17.65 -7.82 4.49
N TYR A 30 16.35 -7.61 4.62
CA TYR A 30 15.77 -6.30 4.90
C TYR A 30 15.28 -6.14 6.34
N ARG A 31 15.26 -7.21 7.10
CA ARG A 31 14.75 -7.26 8.46
C ARG A 31 15.55 -8.28 9.29
N LYS A 32 15.65 -8.06 10.59
CA LYS A 32 16.17 -9.07 11.54
C LYS A 32 15.01 -9.85 12.14
N SER A 33 15.21 -11.11 12.50
CA SER A 33 14.16 -11.99 13.07
C SER A 33 13.58 -11.47 14.39
N ASN A 34 14.35 -10.73 15.14
CA ASN A 34 13.95 -10.10 16.41
C ASN A 34 13.61 -8.62 16.28
N ASP A 35 13.44 -8.13 15.06
CA ASP A 35 13.02 -6.75 14.80
C ASP A 35 11.50 -6.64 15.01
N ASP A 36 11.06 -5.57 15.66
CA ASP A 36 9.65 -5.26 15.83
C ASP A 36 8.96 -4.80 14.55
N GLN A 37 9.73 -4.56 13.49
CA GLN A 37 9.18 -4.25 12.17
C GLN A 37 8.31 -5.36 11.61
N GLY A 38 7.14 -4.97 11.11
CA GLY A 38 6.20 -5.86 10.46
C GLY A 38 6.69 -6.42 9.12
N LEU A 39 5.98 -7.41 8.64
CA LEU A 39 6.23 -8.01 7.33
C LEU A 39 5.64 -7.14 6.21
N SER A 40 6.22 -7.24 5.03
CA SER A 40 5.60 -6.78 3.78
C SER A 40 4.73 -7.91 3.21
N TRP A 41 3.64 -7.53 2.52
CA TRP A 41 2.74 -8.52 1.91
C TRP A 41 3.01 -8.66 0.44
N ASP A 42 2.59 -7.65 -0.31
CA ASP A 42 2.69 -7.63 -1.75
C ASP A 42 3.69 -6.56 -2.20
N GLY A 43 4.28 -6.77 -3.36
CA GLY A 43 5.20 -5.83 -3.96
C GLY A 43 4.87 -5.58 -5.42
N CYS A 44 5.31 -4.46 -5.93
CA CYS A 44 5.34 -4.21 -7.36
C CYS A 44 6.77 -4.17 -7.88
N ILE A 45 6.95 -4.67 -9.10
CA ILE A 45 8.21 -4.57 -9.83
C ILE A 45 8.04 -3.48 -10.90
N SER A 46 8.87 -2.48 -10.82
CA SER A 46 8.86 -1.37 -11.76
C SER A 46 10.23 -0.75 -11.84
N ASP A 47 10.66 -0.40 -13.05
CA ASP A 47 11.92 0.28 -13.34
C ASP A 47 13.15 -0.35 -12.64
N GLY A 48 13.33 -1.67 -12.83
CA GLY A 48 14.47 -2.42 -12.27
C GLY A 48 14.47 -2.57 -10.75
N SER A 49 13.40 -2.16 -10.08
CA SER A 49 13.28 -2.19 -8.63
C SER A 49 12.07 -3.02 -8.18
N LEU A 50 12.20 -3.64 -7.02
CA LEU A 50 11.08 -4.21 -6.27
C LEU A 50 10.70 -3.23 -5.16
N TRP A 51 9.44 -2.84 -5.15
CA TRP A 51 8.85 -1.94 -4.17
C TRP A 51 7.97 -2.72 -3.22
N LEU A 52 8.20 -2.56 -1.93
CA LEU A 52 7.43 -3.20 -0.86
C LEU A 52 7.07 -2.16 0.20
N MET A 53 5.91 -2.31 0.80
CA MET A 53 5.57 -1.58 2.02
C MET A 53 5.18 -2.56 3.13
N ASN A 54 5.70 -2.34 4.33
CA ASN A 54 5.35 -3.15 5.49
C ASN A 54 4.21 -2.52 6.30
N ASN A 55 3.75 -3.25 7.32
CA ASN A 55 2.68 -2.82 8.20
C ASN A 55 3.17 -2.05 9.45
N GLY A 56 4.43 -1.61 9.47
CA GLY A 56 5.02 -0.98 10.63
C GLY A 56 5.36 -2.00 11.70
N ASP A 57 4.67 -1.96 12.83
CA ASP A 57 4.88 -2.92 13.93
C ASP A 57 4.32 -4.30 13.59
N ILE A 58 5.07 -5.36 13.92
CA ILE A 58 4.65 -6.76 13.65
C ILE A 58 3.37 -7.12 14.40
N ASP A 59 3.16 -6.55 15.57
CA ASP A 59 1.97 -6.84 16.38
C ASP A 59 0.72 -6.12 15.88
N SER A 60 0.88 -5.04 15.08
CA SER A 60 -0.26 -4.37 14.44
C SER A 60 -1.03 -5.33 13.55
N LEU A 61 -0.33 -6.13 12.76
CA LEU A 61 -0.92 -7.15 11.92
C LEU A 61 -1.56 -8.27 12.74
N ARG A 62 -0.89 -8.75 13.79
CA ARG A 62 -1.42 -9.75 14.69
C ARG A 62 -2.69 -9.28 15.39
N ALA A 63 -2.75 -8.03 15.79
CA ALA A 63 -3.92 -7.45 16.42
C ALA A 63 -5.12 -7.38 15.47
N ILE A 64 -4.87 -7.04 14.20
CA ILE A 64 -5.93 -6.93 13.19
C ILE A 64 -6.41 -8.29 12.70
N TYR A 65 -5.48 -9.21 12.48
CA TYR A 65 -5.76 -10.54 11.93
C TYR A 65 -5.50 -11.67 12.92
N SER A 66 -5.54 -11.38 14.24
CA SER A 66 -5.31 -12.42 15.24
C SER A 66 -6.30 -13.57 15.04
N THR A 67 -5.76 -14.72 14.70
CA THR A 67 -6.55 -15.94 14.59
C THR A 67 -6.93 -16.46 15.98
N HIS A 68 -8.19 -16.82 16.15
CA HIS A 68 -8.60 -17.62 17.29
C HIS A 68 -7.82 -18.95 17.31
N PRO A 69 -7.56 -19.58 18.48
CA PRO A 69 -6.96 -20.91 18.57
C PRO A 69 -7.57 -21.95 17.63
N ASN A 70 -8.81 -21.77 17.21
CA ASN A 70 -9.55 -22.63 16.28
C ASN A 70 -9.52 -22.14 14.83
N GLY A 71 -8.55 -21.30 14.42
CA GLY A 71 -8.42 -20.78 13.05
C GLY A 71 -9.49 -19.78 12.63
N ARG A 72 -10.33 -19.31 13.53
CA ARG A 72 -11.30 -18.25 13.26
C ARG A 72 -10.69 -16.91 13.64
N PHE A 73 -10.92 -15.91 12.79
CA PHE A 73 -10.56 -14.53 13.13
C PHE A 73 -11.31 -14.11 14.40
N LYS A 74 -10.57 -13.74 15.44
CA LYS A 74 -11.16 -12.98 16.53
C LYS A 74 -11.50 -11.61 16.00
N THR A 75 -12.69 -11.13 16.33
CA THR A 75 -12.92 -9.69 16.35
C THR A 75 -11.81 -9.06 17.17
N ALA A 76 -11.11 -8.11 16.57
CA ALA A 76 -10.13 -7.31 17.30
C ALA A 76 -10.75 -6.85 18.62
N PRO A 77 -10.03 -6.85 19.75
CA PRO A 77 -10.55 -6.30 20.97
C PRO A 77 -11.17 -4.93 20.71
N LYS A 78 -12.29 -4.62 21.35
CA LYS A 78 -12.98 -3.33 21.16
C LYS A 78 -12.05 -2.11 21.35
N GLU A 79 -10.96 -2.31 22.06
CA GLU A 79 -9.88 -1.36 22.31
C GLU A 79 -8.96 -1.13 21.10
N LEU A 80 -8.90 -2.09 20.20
CA LEU A 80 -8.20 -2.00 18.91
C LEU A 80 -9.22 -1.68 17.81
N SER A 81 -9.99 -0.62 17.97
CA SER A 81 -10.75 -0.11 16.85
C SER A 81 -9.74 0.34 15.77
N TRP A 82 -10.04 0.10 14.52
CA TRP A 82 -9.28 0.42 13.31
C TRP A 82 -8.69 1.85 13.27
N ARG A 83 -8.97 2.68 14.25
CA ARG A 83 -8.66 4.11 14.28
C ARG A 83 -8.04 4.58 15.60
N ARG A 84 -7.63 3.68 16.49
CA ARG A 84 -6.92 4.07 17.70
C ARG A 84 -5.45 3.82 17.51
N PRO A 85 -4.59 4.82 17.80
CA PRO A 85 -3.17 4.56 17.89
C PRO A 85 -2.96 3.51 18.99
N ALA A 86 -2.54 2.34 18.57
CA ALA A 86 -2.08 1.32 19.50
C ALA A 86 -0.67 1.70 19.98
N PRO A 87 -0.19 1.14 21.08
CA PRO A 87 1.17 1.38 21.57
C PRO A 87 2.21 0.65 20.70
N TRP A 88 2.18 0.93 19.40
CA TRP A 88 3.12 0.35 18.43
C TRP A 88 4.46 1.06 18.48
N SER A 89 5.56 0.33 18.28
CA SER A 89 6.92 0.85 18.35
C SER A 89 7.51 1.28 17.02
N CYS A 90 7.00 0.71 15.91
CA CYS A 90 7.58 0.88 14.58
C CYS A 90 6.64 1.57 13.61
N LYS A 91 7.18 2.51 12.83
CA LYS A 91 6.50 3.12 11.68
C LYS A 91 6.51 2.18 10.47
N GLN A 92 5.57 2.37 9.56
CA GLN A 92 5.59 1.70 8.27
C GLN A 92 6.79 2.16 7.44
N ARG A 93 7.39 1.24 6.70
CA ARG A 93 8.49 1.50 5.77
C ARG A 93 8.12 1.14 4.36
N LEU A 94 8.35 2.08 3.44
CA LEU A 94 8.38 1.82 2.01
C LEU A 94 9.81 1.49 1.63
N TYR A 95 10.04 0.31 1.07
CA TYR A 95 11.33 -0.18 0.62
C TYR A 95 11.44 -0.12 -0.90
N ARG A 96 12.61 0.24 -1.40
CA ARG A 96 13.04 0.07 -2.78
C ARG A 96 14.26 -0.87 -2.81
N PHE A 97 14.15 -2.00 -3.48
CA PHE A 97 15.24 -2.96 -3.68
C PHE A 97 15.69 -2.93 -5.12
N ASP A 98 16.98 -2.78 -5.35
CA ASP A 98 17.58 -2.94 -6.67
C ASP A 98 17.61 -4.43 -7.04
N LEU A 99 17.06 -4.79 -8.20
CA LEU A 99 16.97 -6.19 -8.64
C LEU A 99 18.29 -6.78 -9.13
N MET A 100 19.33 -5.95 -9.32
CA MET A 100 20.63 -6.36 -9.82
C MET A 100 21.69 -6.47 -8.73
N SER A 101 21.60 -5.65 -7.65
CA SER A 101 22.68 -5.52 -6.67
C SER A 101 22.31 -5.93 -5.24
N GLU A 102 21.09 -6.35 -4.97
CA GLU A 102 20.55 -6.59 -3.62
C GLU A 102 20.54 -5.36 -2.69
N GLN A 103 21.02 -4.22 -3.15
CA GLN A 103 20.96 -2.99 -2.36
C GLN A 103 19.51 -2.55 -2.17
N PHE A 104 19.24 -1.99 -1.03
CA PHE A 104 17.93 -1.42 -0.77
C PHE A 104 18.05 -0.17 0.10
N GLU A 105 17.02 0.64 0.02
CA GLU A 105 16.79 1.77 0.90
C GLU A 105 15.33 1.76 1.35
N TYR A 106 15.02 2.54 2.35
CA TYR A 106 13.64 2.72 2.80
C TYR A 106 13.39 4.15 3.28
N ILE A 107 12.10 4.50 3.32
CA ILE A 107 11.60 5.72 3.92
C ILE A 107 10.40 5.39 4.81
N GLU A 108 10.19 6.18 5.86
CA GLU A 108 9.04 6.11 6.75
C GLU A 108 8.06 7.25 6.40
N PRO A 109 7.07 7.01 5.50
CA PRO A 109 6.25 8.09 4.97
C PRO A 109 5.23 8.62 5.97
N PHE A 110 4.85 7.84 6.98
CA PHE A 110 3.82 8.20 7.94
C PHE A 110 4.38 8.31 9.35
N GLU A 111 3.82 9.28 10.12
CA GLU A 111 4.24 9.53 11.51
C GLU A 111 3.66 8.51 12.50
N HIS A 112 2.60 7.82 12.11
CA HIS A 112 1.97 6.82 12.97
C HIS A 112 2.84 5.58 13.14
N HIS A 113 2.85 5.04 14.34
CA HIS A 113 3.41 3.71 14.60
C HIS A 113 2.34 2.64 14.32
N GLY A 114 2.75 1.52 13.76
CA GLY A 114 1.83 0.54 13.21
C GLY A 114 1.17 1.07 11.94
N GLY A 115 0.28 0.29 11.38
CA GLY A 115 -0.44 0.63 10.18
C GLY A 115 -0.79 -0.61 9.38
N GLY A 116 -1.29 -0.43 8.19
CA GLY A 116 -1.60 -1.54 7.29
C GLY A 116 -1.69 -1.11 5.85
N ILE A 117 -1.16 -1.96 5.01
CA ILE A 117 -1.32 -1.87 3.56
C ILE A 117 -1.95 -3.18 3.08
N ILE A 118 -2.97 -3.06 2.26
CA ILE A 118 -3.73 -4.20 1.71
C ILE A 118 -3.43 -4.47 0.25
N ALA A 119 -2.59 -3.64 -0.36
CA ALA A 119 -2.17 -3.76 -1.75
C ALA A 119 -0.76 -3.16 -1.90
N PRO A 120 0.01 -3.58 -2.92
CA PRO A 120 1.36 -3.08 -3.12
C PRO A 120 1.38 -1.57 -3.39
N PRO A 121 2.48 -0.87 -3.07
CA PRO A 121 2.68 0.50 -3.51
C PRO A 121 2.68 0.57 -5.04
N VAL A 122 2.38 1.74 -5.58
CA VAL A 122 2.31 1.95 -7.03
C VAL A 122 3.46 2.87 -7.45
N ASN A 123 4.44 2.33 -8.17
CA ASN A 123 5.50 3.13 -8.76
C ASN A 123 5.11 3.57 -10.17
N ILE A 124 5.29 4.86 -10.45
CA ILE A 124 4.95 5.52 -11.72
C ILE A 124 6.25 6.16 -12.27
N PRO A 125 7.07 5.41 -13.00
CA PRO A 125 8.37 5.89 -13.48
C PRO A 125 8.27 7.15 -14.35
N GLU A 126 7.22 7.25 -15.15
CA GLU A 126 6.97 8.39 -16.04
C GLU A 126 6.80 9.72 -15.28
N CYS A 127 6.39 9.62 -14.02
CA CYS A 127 6.21 10.78 -13.15
C CYS A 127 7.31 10.89 -12.08
N ASN A 128 8.23 9.94 -11.99
CA ASN A 128 9.21 9.80 -10.92
C ASN A 128 8.56 9.80 -9.52
N ILE A 129 7.42 9.14 -9.37
CA ILE A 129 6.66 9.08 -8.13
C ILE A 129 6.32 7.62 -7.79
N CYS A 130 6.55 7.23 -6.54
CA CYS A 130 5.97 6.02 -5.96
C CYS A 130 4.91 6.42 -4.94
N VAL A 131 3.69 5.92 -5.10
CA VAL A 131 2.57 6.20 -4.20
C VAL A 131 2.40 5.07 -3.20
N CYS A 132 2.28 5.42 -1.94
CA CYS A 132 1.98 4.50 -0.85
C CYS A 132 0.92 5.10 0.10
N TRP A 133 0.25 4.25 0.86
CA TRP A 133 -0.83 4.67 1.77
C TRP A 133 -0.93 3.78 2.99
N ASP A 134 -1.58 4.29 4.04
CA ASP A 134 -1.93 3.55 5.24
C ASP A 134 -3.44 3.32 5.30
N SER A 135 -3.85 2.07 5.15
CA SER A 135 -5.27 1.69 5.16
C SER A 135 -5.88 1.64 6.56
N ILE A 136 -5.08 1.70 7.62
CA ILE A 136 -5.53 1.62 9.01
C ILE A 136 -5.64 2.99 9.65
N ASN A 137 -4.54 3.72 9.72
CA ASN A 137 -4.53 5.04 10.34
C ASN A 137 -4.97 6.13 9.36
N GLY A 138 -4.86 5.83 8.07
CA GLY A 138 -5.08 6.77 6.96
C GLY A 138 -3.81 7.50 6.56
N GLY A 139 -3.93 8.22 5.49
CA GLY A 139 -2.84 8.92 4.84
C GLY A 139 -2.41 8.28 3.52
N ILE A 140 -1.99 9.11 2.60
CA ILE A 140 -1.40 8.75 1.31
C ILE A 140 -0.20 9.66 1.07
N ALA A 141 0.86 9.13 0.48
CA ALA A 141 2.07 9.87 0.18
C ALA A 141 2.60 9.55 -1.21
N GLY A 142 3.09 10.57 -1.90
CA GLY A 142 3.91 10.46 -3.10
C GLY A 142 5.38 10.61 -2.74
N ILE A 143 6.17 9.63 -3.12
CA ILE A 143 7.60 9.56 -2.86
C ILE A 143 8.34 9.85 -4.14
N ASP A 144 9.19 10.88 -4.15
CA ASP A 144 10.08 11.21 -5.26
C ASP A 144 11.11 10.08 -5.45
N THR A 145 11.16 9.55 -6.67
CA THR A 145 12.04 8.45 -7.08
C THR A 145 13.09 8.87 -8.09
N SER A 146 13.16 10.17 -8.42
CA SER A 146 14.07 10.72 -9.44
C SER A 146 15.54 10.61 -9.08
N ASN A 147 15.85 10.45 -7.80
CA ASN A 147 17.19 10.39 -7.25
C ASN A 147 17.50 9.04 -6.61
N ASN A 148 18.78 8.82 -6.26
CA ASN A 148 19.21 7.63 -5.54
C ASN A 148 18.77 7.61 -4.06
N SER A 149 18.01 8.59 -3.59
CA SER A 149 17.46 8.64 -2.24
C SER A 149 15.97 8.97 -2.27
N LEU A 150 15.17 8.18 -1.58
CA LEU A 150 13.72 8.39 -1.46
C LEU A 150 13.41 9.63 -0.63
N LYS A 151 12.48 10.47 -1.10
CA LYS A 151 12.01 11.66 -0.39
C LYS A 151 10.50 11.79 -0.52
N ILE A 152 9.85 12.25 0.53
CA ILE A 152 8.43 12.59 0.46
C ILE A 152 8.29 13.84 -0.43
N SER A 153 7.63 13.69 -1.57
CA SER A 153 7.26 14.80 -2.45
C SER A 153 6.03 15.53 -1.92
N TRP A 154 5.03 14.76 -1.56
CA TRP A 154 3.79 15.26 -0.97
C TRP A 154 3.15 14.22 -0.05
N LYS A 155 2.26 14.66 0.85
CA LYS A 155 1.52 13.81 1.76
C LYS A 155 0.15 14.41 2.10
N ILE A 156 -0.87 13.55 2.19
CA ILE A 156 -2.23 13.93 2.57
C ILE A 156 -2.68 13.04 3.72
N ASP A 157 -2.63 13.55 4.94
CA ASP A 157 -2.97 12.79 6.15
C ASP A 157 -4.49 12.66 6.40
N SER A 158 -5.29 13.49 5.74
CA SER A 158 -6.74 13.53 5.94
C SER A 158 -7.51 12.41 5.23
N LEU A 159 -6.92 11.77 4.24
CA LEU A 159 -7.57 10.70 3.50
C LEU A 159 -7.54 9.36 4.26
N ARG A 160 -8.53 8.53 3.99
CA ARG A 160 -8.69 7.19 4.59
C ARG A 160 -8.83 6.13 3.49
N PRO A 161 -7.75 5.88 2.74
CA PRO A 161 -7.76 4.94 1.61
C PRO A 161 -7.85 3.50 2.10
N THR A 162 -8.66 2.70 1.42
CA THR A 162 -8.83 1.27 1.72
C THR A 162 -8.68 0.39 0.48
N MET A 163 -8.39 0.99 -0.66
CA MET A 163 -8.21 0.29 -1.94
C MET A 163 -6.86 0.64 -2.57
N GLN A 164 -6.46 -0.15 -3.55
CA GLN A 164 -5.36 0.21 -4.42
C GLN A 164 -5.79 1.38 -5.32
N PRO A 165 -4.97 2.43 -5.44
CA PRO A 165 -5.26 3.53 -6.35
C PRO A 165 -5.17 3.10 -7.81
N VAL A 166 -5.90 3.80 -8.66
CA VAL A 166 -5.75 3.75 -10.12
C VAL A 166 -5.03 5.00 -10.59
N VAL A 167 -4.03 4.81 -11.44
CA VAL A 167 -3.22 5.89 -11.96
C VAL A 167 -3.53 6.13 -13.43
N PHE A 168 -3.60 7.39 -13.81
CA PHE A 168 -3.70 7.89 -15.18
C PHE A 168 -2.44 8.71 -15.51
N PRO A 169 -1.36 8.06 -16.00
CA PRO A 169 -0.06 8.73 -16.17
C PRO A 169 -0.11 9.88 -17.17
N GLU A 170 -0.91 9.76 -18.22
CA GLU A 170 -1.04 10.78 -19.27
C GLU A 170 -1.60 12.09 -18.74
N SER A 171 -2.60 12.04 -17.87
CA SER A 171 -3.17 13.22 -17.20
C SER A 171 -2.49 13.57 -15.89
N LYS A 172 -1.53 12.74 -15.44
CA LYS A 172 -0.86 12.83 -14.13
C LYS A 172 -1.84 12.85 -12.97
N GLU A 173 -2.86 12.03 -13.06
CA GLU A 173 -3.90 11.91 -12.05
C GLU A 173 -3.84 10.54 -11.37
N LEU A 174 -4.19 10.54 -10.09
CA LEU A 174 -4.39 9.33 -9.29
C LEU A 174 -5.80 9.38 -8.71
N VAL A 175 -6.51 8.26 -8.80
CA VAL A 175 -7.83 8.11 -8.20
C VAL A 175 -7.76 7.06 -7.11
N ILE A 176 -8.22 7.43 -5.92
CA ILE A 176 -8.26 6.56 -4.74
C ILE A 176 -9.57 6.75 -4.00
N ASN A 177 -9.98 5.75 -3.22
CA ASN A 177 -11.10 5.92 -2.31
C ASN A 177 -10.66 6.56 -0.99
N SER A 178 -11.62 7.20 -0.31
CA SER A 178 -11.45 7.69 1.07
C SER A 178 -12.74 7.50 1.84
N PHE A 179 -12.70 6.68 2.88
CA PHE A 179 -13.88 6.43 3.72
C PHE A 179 -13.96 7.43 4.86
N GLU A 180 -15.03 8.24 4.83
CA GLU A 180 -15.27 9.32 5.80
C GLU A 180 -16.76 9.44 6.12
N ASN A 181 -17.10 9.75 7.37
CA ASN A 181 -18.47 10.02 7.79
C ASN A 181 -19.48 8.90 7.41
N ASN A 182 -19.05 7.64 7.48
CA ASN A 182 -19.81 6.45 7.08
C ASN A 182 -20.23 6.44 5.60
N ASP A 183 -19.47 7.10 4.74
CA ASP A 183 -19.60 7.03 3.30
C ASP A 183 -18.24 6.91 2.64
N ASP A 184 -18.17 6.21 1.53
CA ASP A 184 -16.96 6.13 0.73
C ASP A 184 -16.98 7.23 -0.33
N HIS A 185 -15.81 7.76 -0.63
CA HIS A 185 -15.63 8.83 -1.60
C HIS A 185 -14.59 8.38 -2.63
N LEU A 186 -14.73 8.85 -3.86
CA LEU A 186 -13.62 8.86 -4.81
C LEU A 186 -12.93 10.22 -4.77
N VAL A 187 -11.62 10.18 -4.77
CA VAL A 187 -10.76 11.36 -4.70
C VAL A 187 -9.80 11.30 -5.88
N VAL A 188 -9.76 12.37 -6.66
CA VAL A 188 -8.79 12.57 -7.74
C VAL A 188 -7.68 13.47 -7.22
N ILE A 189 -6.43 13.04 -7.38
CA ILE A 189 -5.25 13.70 -6.86
C ILE A 189 -4.28 13.96 -8.00
N ASP A 190 -3.71 15.16 -8.08
CA ASP A 190 -2.56 15.44 -8.94
C ASP A 190 -1.32 14.71 -8.44
N LEU A 191 -0.71 13.88 -9.29
CA LEU A 191 0.44 13.05 -8.94
C LEU A 191 1.68 13.86 -8.57
N SER A 192 1.85 15.05 -9.13
CA SER A 192 3.06 15.85 -8.97
C SER A 192 3.04 16.65 -7.67
N SER A 193 1.88 17.17 -7.29
CA SER A 193 1.71 18.08 -6.16
C SER A 193 1.01 17.47 -4.95
N GLY A 194 0.24 16.39 -5.15
CA GLY A 194 -0.66 15.85 -4.13
C GLY A 194 -1.93 16.70 -3.93
N GLU A 195 -2.20 17.66 -4.81
CA GLU A 195 -3.41 18.47 -4.73
C GLU A 195 -4.65 17.61 -4.99
N ILE A 196 -5.68 17.76 -4.15
CA ILE A 196 -6.98 17.12 -4.38
C ILE A 196 -7.73 17.93 -5.44
N LEU A 197 -7.82 17.37 -6.64
CA LEU A 197 -8.50 18.00 -7.77
C LEU A 197 -10.01 17.84 -7.71
N SER A 198 -10.48 16.72 -7.19
CA SER A 198 -11.92 16.42 -7.09
C SER A 198 -12.18 15.39 -6.00
N LYS A 199 -13.38 15.47 -5.41
CA LYS A 199 -13.86 14.50 -4.43
C LYS A 199 -15.37 14.35 -4.57
N VAL A 200 -15.86 13.10 -4.64
CA VAL A 200 -17.27 12.79 -4.78
C VAL A 200 -17.70 11.67 -3.83
N ALA A 201 -18.82 11.86 -3.16
CA ALA A 201 -19.43 10.84 -2.32
C ALA A 201 -20.12 9.76 -3.18
N LEU A 202 -20.02 8.51 -2.77
CA LEU A 202 -20.55 7.35 -3.50
C LEU A 202 -21.85 6.80 -2.92
N ASN A 203 -22.31 7.34 -1.81
CA ASN A 203 -23.42 6.80 -1.02
C ASN A 203 -23.18 5.32 -0.66
N SER A 204 -21.96 5.00 -0.30
CA SER A 204 -21.52 3.65 0.04
C SER A 204 -21.14 3.57 1.52
N PRO A 205 -22.02 2.99 2.37
CA PRO A 205 -21.86 3.02 3.82
C PRO A 205 -20.77 2.08 4.36
N LEU A 206 -20.09 1.34 3.50
CA LEU A 206 -19.04 0.42 3.87
C LEU A 206 -17.78 0.67 3.03
N ALA A 207 -16.69 0.91 3.72
CA ALA A 207 -15.34 1.01 3.15
C ALA A 207 -14.75 -0.32 2.65
N ASN A 208 -15.51 -1.40 2.63
CA ASN A 208 -15.07 -2.66 2.02
C ASN A 208 -15.13 -2.55 0.50
N GLY A 209 -14.47 -1.53 -0.01
CA GLY A 209 -14.16 -1.44 -1.41
C GLY A 209 -13.30 -2.61 -1.81
N MET A 210 -13.74 -3.34 -2.82
CA MET A 210 -12.97 -4.47 -3.32
C MET A 210 -12.04 -4.02 -4.43
N PHE A 211 -12.53 -3.13 -5.31
CA PHE A 211 -11.77 -2.74 -6.49
C PHE A 211 -12.14 -1.35 -6.99
N LEU A 212 -11.10 -0.63 -7.42
CA LEU A 212 -11.19 0.45 -8.39
C LEU A 212 -10.67 -0.07 -9.72
N THR A 213 -11.40 0.16 -10.79
CA THR A 213 -11.00 -0.29 -12.13
C THR A 213 -11.13 0.86 -13.11
N PRO A 214 -10.09 1.16 -13.91
CA PRO A 214 -10.18 2.21 -14.91
C PRO A 214 -11.21 1.85 -15.97
N GLY A 215 -11.94 2.87 -16.43
CA GLY A 215 -12.83 2.77 -17.59
C GLY A 215 -12.11 3.11 -18.89
N LEU A 216 -12.88 3.50 -19.90
CA LEU A 216 -12.37 3.75 -21.26
C LEU A 216 -11.77 5.14 -21.45
N LYS A 217 -12.08 6.08 -20.57
CA LYS A 217 -11.60 7.47 -20.57
C LYS A 217 -11.37 7.89 -19.12
N ASN A 218 -11.48 9.16 -18.81
CA ASN A 218 -11.42 9.67 -17.44
C ASN A 218 -12.64 9.21 -16.64
N ASP A 219 -12.74 7.90 -16.43
CA ASP A 219 -13.78 7.27 -15.65
C ASP A 219 -13.25 6.06 -14.88
N ILE A 220 -13.91 5.76 -13.79
CA ILE A 220 -13.60 4.66 -12.88
C ILE A 220 -14.86 3.87 -12.57
N PHE A 221 -14.72 2.57 -12.54
CA PHE A 221 -15.67 1.68 -11.91
C PHE A 221 -15.26 1.41 -10.47
N TYR A 222 -16.15 1.76 -9.56
CA TYR A 222 -16.05 1.48 -8.14
C TYR A 222 -16.91 0.27 -7.80
N CYS A 223 -16.36 -0.68 -7.06
CA CYS A 223 -17.09 -1.84 -6.57
C CYS A 223 -16.83 -2.03 -5.07
N SER A 224 -17.88 -2.01 -4.29
CA SER A 224 -17.88 -2.43 -2.89
C SER A 224 -18.83 -3.61 -2.68
N THR A 225 -18.97 -4.08 -1.45
CA THR A 225 -19.93 -5.14 -1.13
C THR A 225 -21.39 -4.72 -1.28
N ARG A 226 -21.68 -3.42 -1.43
CA ARG A 226 -23.06 -2.88 -1.53
C ARG A 226 -23.28 -1.92 -2.68
N THR A 227 -22.22 -1.33 -3.22
CA THR A 227 -22.34 -0.27 -4.22
C THR A 227 -21.50 -0.62 -5.43
N PHE A 228 -22.10 -0.51 -6.60
CA PHE A 228 -21.41 -0.48 -7.87
C PHE A 228 -21.70 0.86 -8.56
N ALA A 229 -20.68 1.62 -8.87
CA ALA A 229 -20.80 2.93 -9.47
C ALA A 229 -19.79 3.12 -10.60
N ARG A 230 -20.16 3.93 -11.60
CA ARG A 230 -19.25 4.48 -12.59
C ARG A 230 -19.16 5.99 -12.34
N VAL A 231 -17.97 6.46 -12.14
CA VAL A 231 -17.68 7.87 -11.87
C VAL A 231 -16.78 8.40 -12.98
N SER A 232 -17.14 9.52 -13.56
CA SER A 232 -16.35 10.22 -14.56
C SER A 232 -16.08 11.64 -14.11
N TRP A 233 -14.92 12.17 -14.48
CA TRP A 233 -14.51 13.54 -14.23
C TRP A 233 -14.01 14.19 -15.52
N LYS A 234 -14.00 15.52 -15.53
CA LYS A 234 -13.59 16.31 -16.70
C LYS A 234 -12.16 16.76 -16.57
#